data_b1209b829b15a9373193a5872759beb3
#
_entry.id   b1209b829b15a9373193a5872759beb3
#
_cell.length_a   1.000
_cell.length_b   1.000
_cell.length_c   1.000
_cell.angle_alpha   90.00
_cell.angle_beta   90.00
_cell.angle_gamma   90.00
#
_symmetry.space_group_name_H-M   'P 1'
#
loop_
_entity.id
_entity.type
_entity.pdbx_description
1 polymer ?
#
loop_
_entity_poly.entity_id
_entity_poly.type
_entity_poly.pdbx_seq_one_letter_code
_entity_poly.pdbx_strand_id
1 'polypeptide(L)'
;MSNSKSNLPSSQVNDLEPDLVAETVKSLLELNHLGKPETDTEVKNRVNQYFQFCQDTGTRPGIETLCLSLHISRTTLFNWSSGIGCSAERQEIIEKAKTFIAAFLEQIVLRGRISPPSGIFLMKAWLGYRDTISFEDINKKNPVLDKPRESLEQIKEEFGGLLLNSDQQY
;
A
#
# COMPACT_ATOMS: atom_id res chain seq x y z
N MET A 1 -36.47 1.08 -16.54
CA MET A 1 -36.28 1.50 -15.15
C MET A 1 -34.87 1.09 -14.75
N SER A 2 -33.95 2.05 -14.65
CA SER A 2 -32.55 1.78 -14.30
C SER A 2 -32.48 1.49 -12.81
N ASN A 3 -32.16 0.25 -12.47
CA ASN A 3 -31.86 -0.15 -11.09
C ASN A 3 -30.49 0.46 -10.74
N SER A 4 -30.47 1.59 -10.05
CA SER A 4 -29.23 2.14 -9.51
C SER A 4 -28.72 1.15 -8.45
N LYS A 5 -27.70 0.34 -8.81
CA LYS A 5 -27.02 -0.52 -7.87
C LYS A 5 -26.49 0.35 -6.73
N SER A 6 -26.89 0.03 -5.51
CA SER A 6 -26.41 0.68 -4.29
C SER A 6 -24.87 0.60 -4.24
N ASN A 7 -24.21 1.72 -3.94
CA ASN A 7 -22.75 1.76 -3.74
C ASN A 7 -22.30 1.18 -2.40
N LEU A 8 -23.17 0.49 -1.67
CA LEU A 8 -22.84 -0.17 -0.39
C LEU A 8 -21.94 -1.39 -0.66
N PRO A 9 -20.88 -1.58 0.13
CA PRO A 9 -19.96 -2.71 -0.03
C PRO A 9 -20.66 -4.09 -0.02
N SER A 10 -21.75 -4.23 0.72
CA SER A 10 -22.56 -5.46 0.78
C SER A 10 -23.23 -5.79 -0.55
N SER A 11 -23.57 -4.81 -1.40
CA SER A 11 -24.17 -5.06 -2.71
C SER A 11 -23.15 -5.44 -3.79
N GLN A 12 -21.86 -5.21 -3.52
CA GLN A 12 -20.76 -5.54 -4.45
C GLN A 12 -20.24 -6.97 -4.22
N VAL A 13 -20.45 -7.54 -3.02
CA VAL A 13 -19.99 -8.90 -2.68
C VAL A 13 -20.93 -9.99 -3.23
N ASN A 14 -22.19 -9.65 -3.51
CA ASN A 14 -23.18 -10.60 -3.98
C ASN A 14 -23.09 -10.95 -5.48
N ASP A 15 -22.21 -10.28 -6.23
CA ASP A 15 -22.05 -10.46 -7.68
C ASP A 15 -20.85 -11.38 -8.04
N LEU A 16 -20.25 -12.09 -7.07
CA LEU A 16 -19.21 -13.08 -7.39
C LEU A 16 -19.86 -14.32 -7.98
N GLU A 17 -19.56 -14.59 -9.25
CA GLU A 17 -19.99 -15.79 -9.92
C GLU A 17 -19.36 -17.02 -9.24
N PRO A 18 -20.16 -18.07 -8.90
CA PRO A 18 -19.64 -19.28 -8.24
C PRO A 18 -18.48 -19.93 -9.00
N ASP A 19 -18.52 -19.89 -10.33
CA ASP A 19 -17.48 -20.45 -11.19
C ASP A 19 -16.14 -19.70 -11.01
N LEU A 20 -16.18 -18.36 -10.92
CA LEU A 20 -14.98 -17.55 -10.66
C LEU A 20 -14.35 -17.89 -9.32
N VAL A 21 -15.17 -18.11 -8.28
CA VAL A 21 -14.68 -18.52 -6.95
C VAL A 21 -14.01 -19.89 -7.04
N ALA A 22 -14.66 -20.85 -7.70
CA ALA A 22 -14.15 -22.21 -7.84
C ALA A 22 -12.82 -22.24 -8.61
N GLU A 23 -12.72 -21.54 -9.75
CA GLU A 23 -11.50 -21.41 -10.52
C GLU A 23 -10.37 -20.74 -9.75
N THR A 24 -10.67 -19.66 -9.03
CA THR A 24 -9.68 -18.96 -8.20
C THR A 24 -9.14 -19.86 -7.09
N VAL A 25 -10.03 -20.57 -6.37
CA VAL A 25 -9.62 -21.48 -5.29
C VAL A 25 -8.77 -22.63 -5.85
N LYS A 26 -9.17 -23.21 -7.00
CA LYS A 26 -8.41 -24.25 -7.67
C LYS A 26 -7.00 -23.79 -8.01
N SER A 27 -6.87 -22.63 -8.63
CA SER A 27 -5.57 -22.05 -9.00
C SER A 27 -4.68 -21.80 -7.78
N LEU A 28 -5.25 -21.31 -6.68
CA LEU A 28 -4.49 -21.09 -5.43
C LEU A 28 -4.04 -22.43 -4.79
N LEU A 29 -4.87 -23.47 -4.86
CA LEU A 29 -4.50 -24.80 -4.37
C LEU A 29 -3.36 -25.40 -5.21
N GLU A 30 -3.34 -25.23 -6.52
CA GLU A 30 -2.26 -25.67 -7.39
C GLU A 30 -0.92 -25.04 -7.00
N LEU A 31 -0.90 -23.73 -6.68
CA LEU A 31 0.31 -23.06 -6.18
C LEU A 31 0.78 -23.61 -4.83
N ASN A 32 -0.13 -23.97 -3.95
CA ASN A 32 0.21 -24.44 -2.60
C ASN A 32 0.80 -25.84 -2.56
N HIS A 33 0.57 -26.66 -3.60
CA HIS A 33 1.09 -28.04 -3.66
C HIS A 33 2.60 -28.15 -3.87
N LEU A 34 3.26 -27.09 -4.22
CA LEU A 34 4.64 -27.10 -4.69
C LEU A 34 5.73 -27.21 -3.60
N GLY A 35 5.41 -27.32 -2.33
CA GLY A 35 6.38 -27.42 -1.22
C GLY A 35 7.39 -26.25 -1.14
N LYS A 36 8.14 -26.14 -0.08
CA LYS A 36 9.13 -25.07 0.13
C LYS A 36 10.44 -25.35 -0.62
N PRO A 37 10.95 -24.41 -1.44
CA PRO A 37 12.26 -24.53 -2.08
C PRO A 37 13.39 -24.37 -1.04
N GLU A 38 14.43 -25.19 -1.12
CA GLU A 38 15.55 -25.18 -0.18
C GLU A 38 16.74 -24.41 -0.72
N THR A 39 17.08 -24.60 -1.99
CA THR A 39 18.24 -23.98 -2.65
C THR A 39 17.86 -22.68 -3.39
N ASP A 40 18.84 -21.83 -3.66
CA ASP A 40 18.64 -20.59 -4.39
C ASP A 40 18.21 -20.84 -5.85
N THR A 41 18.76 -21.89 -6.45
CA THR A 41 18.34 -22.34 -7.79
C THR A 41 16.87 -22.79 -7.80
N GLU A 42 16.43 -23.50 -6.77
CA GLU A 42 15.02 -23.89 -6.64
C GLU A 42 14.11 -22.66 -6.42
N VAL A 43 14.54 -21.69 -5.60
CA VAL A 43 13.82 -20.43 -5.43
C VAL A 43 13.66 -19.71 -6.77
N LYS A 44 14.76 -19.59 -7.54
CA LYS A 44 14.73 -18.97 -8.88
C LYS A 44 13.77 -19.69 -9.82
N ASN A 45 13.87 -21.02 -9.89
CA ASN A 45 12.98 -21.82 -10.73
C ASN A 45 11.52 -21.68 -10.30
N ARG A 46 11.24 -21.65 -8.99
CA ARG A 46 9.88 -21.48 -8.46
C ARG A 46 9.30 -20.10 -8.77
N VAL A 47 10.10 -19.03 -8.68
CA VAL A 47 9.68 -17.67 -9.08
C VAL A 47 9.33 -17.64 -10.57
N ASN A 48 10.13 -18.27 -11.43
CA ASN A 48 9.83 -18.34 -12.86
C ASN A 48 8.54 -19.16 -13.13
N GLN A 49 8.38 -20.31 -12.48
CA GLN A 49 7.16 -21.13 -12.56
C GLN A 49 5.92 -20.35 -12.09
N TYR A 50 6.05 -19.56 -11.03
CA TYR A 50 4.98 -18.70 -10.54
C TYR A 50 4.53 -17.67 -11.58
N PHE A 51 5.45 -16.98 -12.24
CA PHE A 51 5.07 -16.01 -13.27
C PHE A 51 4.51 -16.69 -14.52
N GLN A 52 5.03 -17.85 -14.88
CA GLN A 52 4.46 -18.67 -15.97
C GLN A 52 3.04 -19.10 -15.61
N PHE A 53 2.81 -19.59 -14.40
CA PHE A 53 1.47 -19.92 -13.92
C PHE A 53 0.50 -18.72 -13.98
N CYS A 54 0.95 -17.52 -13.58
CA CYS A 54 0.14 -16.31 -13.70
C CYS A 54 -0.25 -16.02 -15.17
N GLN A 55 0.68 -16.23 -16.11
CA GLN A 55 0.44 -16.05 -17.53
C GLN A 55 -0.56 -17.07 -18.07
N ASP A 56 -0.41 -18.34 -17.71
CA ASP A 56 -1.21 -19.45 -18.24
C ASP A 56 -2.65 -19.45 -17.70
N THR A 57 -2.82 -19.04 -16.43
CA THR A 57 -4.13 -19.04 -15.75
C THR A 57 -4.83 -17.68 -15.75
N GLY A 58 -4.15 -16.60 -16.15
CA GLY A 58 -4.67 -15.24 -15.99
C GLY A 58 -4.71 -14.75 -14.56
N THR A 59 -4.13 -15.50 -13.60
CA THR A 59 -3.99 -15.06 -12.20
C THR A 59 -3.09 -13.84 -12.12
N ARG A 60 -3.55 -12.81 -11.42
CA ARG A 60 -2.77 -11.57 -11.29
C ARG A 60 -1.58 -11.80 -10.34
N PRO A 61 -0.34 -11.44 -10.75
CA PRO A 61 0.81 -11.50 -9.87
C PRO A 61 0.61 -10.63 -8.62
N GLY A 62 0.92 -11.19 -7.44
CA GLY A 62 0.79 -10.52 -6.16
C GLY A 62 1.76 -11.08 -5.12
N ILE A 63 1.96 -10.35 -4.04
CA ILE A 63 2.87 -10.76 -2.96
C ILE A 63 2.37 -12.01 -2.25
N GLU A 64 1.06 -12.08 -1.95
CA GLU A 64 0.48 -13.23 -1.23
C GLU A 64 0.52 -14.51 -2.06
N THR A 65 0.23 -14.43 -3.35
CA THR A 65 0.30 -15.58 -4.27
C THR A 65 1.75 -16.03 -4.52
N LEU A 66 2.71 -15.10 -4.56
CA LEU A 66 4.14 -15.44 -4.58
C LEU A 66 4.56 -16.15 -3.30
N CYS A 67 4.16 -15.66 -2.12
CA CYS A 67 4.42 -16.35 -0.85
C CYS A 67 3.84 -17.76 -0.84
N LEU A 68 2.62 -17.92 -1.34
CA LEU A 68 1.96 -19.22 -1.46
C LEU A 68 2.77 -20.18 -2.34
N SER A 69 3.22 -19.73 -3.51
CA SER A 69 4.03 -20.54 -4.44
C SER A 69 5.40 -20.94 -3.87
N LEU A 70 6.01 -20.09 -3.06
CA LEU A 70 7.28 -20.34 -2.36
C LEU A 70 7.10 -21.11 -1.04
N HIS A 71 5.88 -21.34 -0.61
CA HIS A 71 5.53 -21.98 0.67
C HIS A 71 6.21 -21.29 1.85
N ILE A 72 6.19 -19.97 1.88
CA ILE A 72 6.79 -19.14 2.93
C ILE A 72 5.79 -18.10 3.44
N SER A 73 6.04 -17.57 4.62
CA SER A 73 5.28 -16.46 5.15
C SER A 73 5.67 -15.13 4.47
N ARG A 74 4.77 -14.16 4.50
CA ARG A 74 5.06 -12.79 4.07
C ARG A 74 6.26 -12.18 4.81
N THR A 75 6.38 -12.44 6.13
CA THR A 75 7.52 -11.99 6.92
C THR A 75 8.83 -12.57 6.39
N THR A 76 8.84 -13.86 6.03
CA THR A 76 10.03 -14.52 5.44
C THR A 76 10.40 -13.88 4.11
N LEU A 77 9.43 -13.58 3.24
CA LEU A 77 9.67 -12.91 1.97
C LEU A 77 10.32 -11.54 2.17
N PHE A 78 9.81 -10.73 3.11
CA PHE A 78 10.39 -9.42 3.42
C PHE A 78 11.78 -9.52 4.05
N ASN A 79 12.03 -10.49 4.91
CA ASN A 79 13.34 -10.75 5.45
C ASN A 79 14.33 -11.09 4.34
N TRP A 80 13.98 -11.99 3.42
CA TRP A 80 14.83 -12.33 2.29
C TRP A 80 15.08 -11.12 1.37
N SER A 81 14.08 -10.30 1.10
CA SER A 81 14.29 -9.08 0.30
C SER A 81 15.19 -8.05 0.98
N SER A 82 15.33 -8.12 2.31
CA SER A 82 16.24 -7.27 3.09
C SER A 82 17.61 -7.92 3.35
N GLY A 83 17.86 -9.09 2.77
CA GLY A 83 19.11 -9.85 3.00
C GLY A 83 19.19 -10.55 4.36
N ILE A 84 18.06 -10.65 5.09
CA ILE A 84 18.02 -11.27 6.41
C ILE A 84 17.73 -12.76 6.29
N GLY A 85 18.66 -13.60 6.76
CA GLY A 85 18.51 -15.06 6.81
C GLY A 85 18.51 -15.74 5.43
N CYS A 86 19.17 -15.14 4.44
CA CYS A 86 19.33 -15.72 3.10
C CYS A 86 20.67 -15.32 2.46
N SER A 87 21.00 -15.96 1.33
CA SER A 87 22.12 -15.61 0.48
C SER A 87 21.88 -14.30 -0.29
N ALA A 88 22.94 -13.65 -0.77
CA ALA A 88 22.83 -12.49 -1.65
C ALA A 88 22.11 -12.82 -2.97
N GLU A 89 22.33 -14.04 -3.50
CA GLU A 89 21.63 -14.52 -4.71
C GLU A 89 20.11 -14.61 -4.47
N ARG A 90 19.69 -15.18 -3.33
CA ARG A 90 18.27 -15.28 -2.96
C ARG A 90 17.64 -13.91 -2.78
N GLN A 91 18.34 -12.98 -2.11
CA GLN A 91 17.91 -11.60 -1.97
C GLN A 91 17.64 -10.97 -3.34
N GLU A 92 18.59 -11.09 -4.27
CA GLU A 92 18.45 -10.53 -5.62
C GLU A 92 17.25 -11.12 -6.38
N ILE A 93 17.04 -12.44 -6.29
CA ILE A 93 15.89 -13.13 -6.90
C ILE A 93 14.57 -12.57 -6.37
N ILE A 94 14.45 -12.43 -5.06
CA ILE A 94 13.23 -11.94 -4.42
C ILE A 94 12.98 -10.45 -4.74
N GLU A 95 14.02 -9.62 -4.72
CA GLU A 95 13.90 -8.21 -5.09
C GLU A 95 13.46 -8.03 -6.56
N LYS A 96 14.01 -8.83 -7.48
CA LYS A 96 13.56 -8.83 -8.88
C LYS A 96 12.09 -9.28 -9.02
N ALA A 97 11.67 -10.30 -8.28
CA ALA A 97 10.29 -10.76 -8.28
C ALA A 97 9.33 -9.68 -7.76
N LYS A 98 9.68 -8.98 -6.68
CA LYS A 98 8.90 -7.87 -6.14
C LYS A 98 8.83 -6.70 -7.13
N THR A 99 9.94 -6.37 -7.78
CA THR A 99 9.99 -5.33 -8.83
C THR A 99 9.08 -5.68 -10.01
N PHE A 100 9.05 -6.95 -10.43
CA PHE A 100 8.13 -7.40 -11.48
C PHE A 100 6.66 -7.22 -11.09
N ILE A 101 6.30 -7.60 -9.85
CA ILE A 101 4.94 -7.41 -9.32
C ILE A 101 4.58 -5.91 -9.26
N ALA A 102 5.52 -5.05 -8.84
CA ALA A 102 5.35 -3.61 -8.82
C ALA A 102 5.08 -3.04 -10.22
N ALA A 103 5.90 -3.40 -11.20
CA ALA A 103 5.75 -2.98 -12.59
C ALA A 103 4.44 -3.47 -13.20
N PHE A 104 4.05 -4.71 -12.91
CA PHE A 104 2.75 -5.24 -13.34
C PHE A 104 1.60 -4.40 -12.76
N LEU A 105 1.63 -4.13 -11.46
CA LEU A 105 0.59 -3.35 -10.78
C LEU A 105 0.50 -1.92 -11.34
N GLU A 106 1.65 -1.27 -11.57
CA GLU A 106 1.73 0.05 -12.21
C GLU A 106 1.05 0.04 -13.58
N GLN A 107 1.38 -0.92 -14.46
CA GLN A 107 0.80 -1.04 -15.79
C GLN A 107 -0.72 -1.26 -15.75
N ILE A 108 -1.20 -2.05 -14.83
CA ILE A 108 -2.64 -2.33 -14.68
C ILE A 108 -3.40 -1.11 -14.17
N VAL A 109 -2.81 -0.32 -13.26
CA VAL A 109 -3.39 0.96 -12.79
C VAL A 109 -3.41 1.98 -13.93
N LEU A 110 -2.30 2.16 -14.66
CA LEU A 110 -2.20 3.11 -15.77
C LEU A 110 -3.18 2.77 -16.91
N ARG A 111 -3.48 1.49 -17.13
CA ARG A 111 -4.50 1.04 -18.10
C ARG A 111 -5.93 1.13 -17.57
N GLY A 112 -6.16 1.65 -16.38
CA GLY A 112 -7.48 1.79 -15.77
C GLY A 112 -8.19 0.46 -15.44
N ARG A 113 -7.43 -0.64 -15.30
CA ARG A 113 -7.98 -1.97 -14.99
C ARG A 113 -8.13 -2.23 -13.48
N ILE A 114 -7.56 -1.36 -12.66
CA ILE A 114 -7.73 -1.31 -11.21
C ILE A 114 -8.01 0.14 -10.86
N SER A 115 -8.92 0.39 -9.92
CA SER A 115 -9.19 1.75 -9.46
C SER A 115 -7.91 2.37 -8.85
N PRO A 116 -7.61 3.64 -9.08
CA PRO A 116 -6.42 4.28 -8.52
C PRO A 116 -6.29 4.14 -7.00
N PRO A 117 -7.35 4.31 -6.17
CA PRO A 117 -7.27 4.07 -4.73
C PRO A 117 -6.85 2.64 -4.37
N SER A 118 -7.40 1.63 -5.07
CA SER A 118 -7.02 0.22 -4.85
C SER A 118 -5.58 -0.04 -5.24
N GLY A 119 -5.12 0.54 -6.35
CA GLY A 119 -3.72 0.43 -6.80
C GLY A 119 -2.76 1.04 -5.77
N ILE A 120 -3.04 2.25 -5.28
CA ILE A 120 -2.25 2.92 -4.24
C ILE A 120 -2.22 2.08 -2.95
N PHE A 121 -3.36 1.54 -2.53
CA PHE A 121 -3.45 0.67 -1.36
C PHE A 121 -2.54 -0.56 -1.50
N LEU A 122 -2.60 -1.25 -2.64
CA LEU A 122 -1.77 -2.43 -2.91
C LEU A 122 -0.27 -2.07 -2.95
N MET A 123 0.11 -0.96 -3.58
CA MET A 123 1.50 -0.49 -3.59
C MET A 123 2.02 -0.23 -2.19
N LYS A 124 1.23 0.42 -1.33
CA LYS A 124 1.58 0.64 0.08
C LYS A 124 1.67 -0.66 0.86
N ALA A 125 0.66 -1.52 0.74
CA ALA A 125 0.57 -2.76 1.50
C ALA A 125 1.63 -3.80 1.09
N TRP A 126 1.97 -3.88 -0.20
CA TRP A 126 2.85 -4.92 -0.74
C TRP A 126 4.29 -4.48 -0.90
N LEU A 127 4.51 -3.23 -1.29
CA LEU A 127 5.80 -2.74 -1.74
C LEU A 127 6.43 -1.74 -0.75
N GLY A 128 5.71 -1.37 0.31
CA GLY A 128 6.21 -0.46 1.34
C GLY A 128 6.22 1.01 0.92
N TYR A 129 5.50 1.39 -0.13
CA TYR A 129 5.32 2.80 -0.49
C TYR A 129 4.67 3.56 0.66
N ARG A 130 5.22 4.70 1.02
CA ARG A 130 4.73 5.55 2.11
C ARG A 130 4.49 6.96 1.60
N ASP A 131 3.40 7.57 2.06
CA ASP A 131 3.24 9.02 1.94
C ASP A 131 4.15 9.65 3.00
N THR A 132 5.37 10.02 2.63
CA THR A 132 6.22 10.83 3.50
C THR A 132 5.79 12.28 3.39
N ILE A 133 4.76 12.64 4.16
CA ILE A 133 4.57 14.05 4.54
C ILE A 133 5.56 14.27 5.66
N SER A 134 6.68 14.92 5.38
CA SER A 134 7.59 15.34 6.46
C SER A 134 6.93 16.48 7.21
N PHE A 135 6.44 16.21 8.41
CA PHE A 135 5.91 17.24 9.31
C PHE A 135 6.99 18.25 9.75
N GLU A 136 8.27 17.97 9.50
CA GLU A 136 9.37 18.87 9.83
C GLU A 136 9.34 20.18 9.04
N ASP A 137 8.84 20.18 7.80
CA ASP A 137 8.78 21.39 6.97
C ASP A 137 7.60 22.32 7.32
N ILE A 138 6.56 21.81 7.98
CA ILE A 138 5.42 22.64 8.39
C ILE A 138 5.78 23.54 9.56
N ASN A 139 6.59 23.06 10.48
CA ASN A 139 7.02 23.85 11.64
C ASN A 139 8.10 24.88 11.31
N LYS A 140 8.88 24.69 10.24
CA LYS A 140 9.94 25.65 9.83
C LYS A 140 9.42 26.82 8.99
N LYS A 141 8.18 26.78 8.50
CA LYS A 141 7.60 27.83 7.63
C LYS A 141 6.37 28.53 8.21
N ASN A 142 6.07 28.33 9.48
CA ASN A 142 4.94 29.00 10.10
C ASN A 142 5.46 30.16 10.98
N PRO A 143 5.62 31.38 10.41
CA PRO A 143 6.12 32.54 11.16
C PRO A 143 5.16 33.01 12.28
N VAL A 144 3.99 32.38 12.38
CA VAL A 144 2.99 32.65 13.42
C VAL A 144 3.31 31.90 14.73
N LEU A 145 4.08 30.77 14.65
CA LEU A 145 4.44 29.99 15.85
C LEU A 145 5.74 30.47 16.53
N ASP A 146 6.55 31.28 15.84
CA ASP A 146 7.80 31.85 16.36
C ASP A 146 7.62 33.23 16.99
N LYS A 147 6.39 33.77 17.03
CA LYS A 147 6.13 34.99 17.82
C LYS A 147 6.09 34.58 19.30
N PRO A 148 6.89 35.24 20.17
CA PRO A 148 6.74 35.05 21.59
C PRO A 148 5.28 35.30 21.95
N ARG A 149 4.67 34.40 22.73
CA ARG A 149 3.31 34.59 23.24
C ARG A 149 3.32 35.91 23.99
N GLU A 150 2.59 36.90 23.50
CA GLU A 150 2.36 38.16 24.21
C GLU A 150 1.82 37.80 25.59
N SER A 151 2.41 38.41 26.63
CA SER A 151 1.96 38.16 27.98
C SER A 151 0.51 38.63 28.10
N LEU A 152 -0.29 37.99 28.93
CA LEU A 152 -1.69 38.40 29.20
C LEU A 152 -1.79 39.85 29.66
N GLU A 153 -0.70 40.41 30.19
CA GLU A 153 -0.59 41.80 30.60
C GLU A 153 -0.48 42.75 29.41
N GLN A 154 0.32 42.41 28.38
CA GLN A 154 0.41 43.20 27.14
C GLN A 154 -0.91 43.24 26.39
N ILE A 155 -1.63 42.12 26.32
CA ILE A 155 -2.96 42.04 25.70
C ILE A 155 -3.97 42.91 26.48
N LYS A 156 -3.91 42.93 27.81
CA LYS A 156 -4.77 43.77 28.67
C LYS A 156 -4.50 45.25 28.52
N GLU A 157 -3.26 45.66 28.33
CA GLU A 157 -2.89 47.06 28.08
C GLU A 157 -3.39 47.52 26.70
N GLU A 158 -3.25 46.69 25.68
CA GLU A 158 -3.68 47.03 24.32
C GLU A 158 -5.21 47.13 24.21
N PHE A 159 -5.94 46.21 24.81
CA PHE A 159 -7.41 46.24 24.84
C PHE A 159 -7.99 47.17 25.88
N GLY A 160 -7.28 47.43 27.01
CA GLY A 160 -7.71 48.39 28.02
C GLY A 160 -7.70 49.82 27.51
N GLY A 161 -6.75 50.18 26.65
CA GLY A 161 -6.70 51.51 26.00
C GLY A 161 -7.84 51.75 24.99
N LEU A 162 -8.38 50.71 24.39
CA LEU A 162 -9.51 50.84 23.45
C LEU A 162 -10.86 51.04 24.13
N LEU A 163 -11.03 50.55 25.37
CA LEU A 163 -12.29 50.66 26.11
C LEU A 163 -12.43 52.05 26.79
N LEU A 164 -11.31 52.74 27.07
CA LEU A 164 -11.35 54.08 27.69
C LEU A 164 -11.64 55.21 26.70
N ASN A 165 -11.54 54.98 25.40
CA ASN A 165 -11.81 55.98 24.37
C ASN A 165 -13.26 55.96 23.85
N SER A 166 -14.09 55.01 24.29
CA SER A 166 -15.49 54.92 23.87
C SER A 166 -16.48 55.73 24.75
N ASP A 167 -16.05 56.19 25.93
CA ASP A 167 -16.93 56.90 26.88
C ASP A 167 -16.84 58.44 26.83
N GLN A 168 -16.15 59.02 25.81
CA GLN A 168 -16.04 60.49 25.69
C GLN A 168 -16.77 61.06 24.44
N GLN A 169 -17.80 60.43 23.93
CA GLN A 169 -18.65 60.99 22.87
C GLN A 169 -20.14 60.88 23.24
N TYR A 170 -20.57 61.64 24.26
CA TYR A 170 -21.96 62.10 24.39
C TYR A 170 -21.97 63.48 25.08
#